data_cfbb6a07aa1f4073b544b38202d4578a
#
_entry.id   cfbb6a07aa1f4073b544b38202d4578a
#
_cell.length_a   1.000
_cell.length_b   1.000
_cell.length_c   1.000
_cell.angle_alpha   90.00
_cell.angle_beta   90.00
_cell.angle_gamma   90.00
#
_symmetry.space_group_name_H-M   'P 1'
#
loop_
_entity.id
_entity.type
_entity.pdbx_description
1 polymer ?
#
loop_
_entity_poly.entity_id
_entity_poly.type
_entity_poly.pdbx_seq_one_letter_code
_entity_poly.pdbx_strand_id
1 'polypeptide(L)'
;DALERLELPVNLAKGVARIELLGNREVYMDRHCGVLAYTTENIDVNGGTVVVRFYGRELRLLVMTGQELRITGVIERIELVE
;
A
#
# COMPACT_ATOMS: atom_id res chain seq x y z
N ASP A 1 -2.71 26.00 -6.91
CA ASP A 1 -2.75 25.95 -6.20
C ASP A 1 -2.82 25.67 -5.50
N ALA A 2 -2.88 25.55 -5.33
CA ALA A 2 -3.01 25.29 -4.40
C ALA A 2 -3.61 25.10 -3.85
N LEU A 3 -4.17 25.04 -4.11
CA LEU A 3 -4.69 24.87 -3.52
C LEU A 3 -4.98 24.38 -3.25
N GLU A 4 -4.82 24.22 -3.64
CA GLU A 4 -4.99 23.84 -3.32
C GLU A 4 -5.00 23.23 -2.93
N ARG A 5 -4.69 22.94 -3.02
CA ARG A 5 -4.75 22.36 -2.46
C ARG A 5 -4.96 21.90 -1.93
N LEU A 6 -4.53 21.66 -2.36
CA LEU A 6 -4.80 21.35 -1.53
C LEU A 6 -5.48 20.75 -0.57
N GLU A 7 -5.82 20.94 -0.30
CA GLU A 7 -6.63 20.41 0.68
C GLU A 7 -7.76 19.76 0.17
N LEU A 8 -7.60 18.87 -0.82
CA LEU A 8 -8.65 18.08 -1.34
C LEU A 8 -9.03 17.05 -0.31
N PRO A 9 -10.30 16.89 -0.01
CA PRO A 9 -10.74 15.86 0.89
C PRO A 9 -10.33 14.50 0.37
N VAL A 10 -9.98 13.62 1.28
CA VAL A 10 -9.53 12.29 0.90
C VAL A 10 -10.59 11.54 0.12
N ASN A 11 -11.86 11.78 0.42
CA ASN A 11 -12.91 11.04 -0.27
C ASN A 11 -12.99 11.36 -1.76
N LEU A 12 -12.31 12.38 -2.22
CA LEU A 12 -12.25 12.63 -3.64
C LEU A 12 -11.30 11.67 -4.33
N ALA A 13 -10.55 10.90 -3.58
CA ALA A 13 -9.63 9.92 -4.13
C ALA A 13 -10.24 8.53 -4.15
N LYS A 14 -11.49 8.42 -4.52
CA LYS A 14 -12.16 7.14 -4.62
C LYS A 14 -11.41 6.21 -5.54
N GLY A 15 -11.29 4.96 -5.16
CA GLY A 15 -10.59 3.97 -5.95
C GLY A 15 -9.09 4.03 -5.82
N VAL A 16 -8.58 4.91 -4.98
CA VAL A 16 -7.15 5.06 -4.78
C VAL A 16 -6.82 4.54 -3.39
N ALA A 17 -5.87 3.62 -3.32
CA ALA A 17 -5.45 3.05 -2.06
C ALA A 17 -4.62 4.07 -1.29
N ARG A 18 -4.73 3.98 0.03
CA ARG A 18 -3.93 4.82 0.91
C ARG A 18 -2.83 3.95 1.51
N ILE A 19 -1.61 4.43 1.46
CA ILE A 19 -0.45 3.69 1.93
C ILE A 19 0.25 4.53 2.99
N GLU A 20 0.51 3.92 4.14
CA GLU A 20 1.25 4.54 5.22
C GLU A 20 2.46 3.72 5.54
N LEU A 21 3.59 4.38 5.69
CA LEU A 21 4.83 3.73 6.04
C LEU A 21 5.24 4.15 7.44
N LEU A 22 5.63 3.18 8.26
CA LEU A 22 6.22 3.44 9.55
C LEU A 22 7.67 2.99 9.46
N GLY A 23 8.55 3.93 9.15
CA GLY A 23 9.93 3.64 8.86
C GLY A 23 10.00 2.66 7.70
N ASN A 24 10.91 1.71 7.79
CA ASN A 24 11.01 0.66 6.79
C ASN A 24 10.61 -0.69 7.35
N ARG A 25 9.79 -0.69 8.42
CA ARG A 25 9.46 -1.94 9.10
C ARG A 25 7.98 -2.27 9.02
N GLU A 26 7.15 -1.32 8.59
CA GLU A 26 5.72 -1.57 8.60
C GLU A 26 5.03 -0.75 7.53
N VAL A 27 4.08 -1.37 6.83
CA VAL A 27 3.22 -0.69 5.86
C VAL A 27 1.79 -0.96 6.28
N TYR A 28 1.00 0.08 6.30
CA TYR A 28 -0.44 -0.03 6.46
C TYR A 28 -1.07 0.44 5.15
N MET A 29 -2.00 -0.35 4.63
CA MET A 29 -2.65 0.00 3.36
C MET A 29 -4.15 -0.15 3.49
N ASP A 30 -4.86 0.88 3.05
CA ASP A 30 -6.31 0.91 3.10
C ASP A 30 -6.85 0.99 1.67
N ARG A 31 -8.03 0.42 1.48
CA ARG A 31 -8.73 0.43 0.20
C ARG A 31 -7.96 -0.29 -0.91
N HIS A 32 -7.28 -1.37 -0.56
CA HIS A 32 -6.67 -2.21 -1.57
C HIS A 32 -7.75 -3.04 -2.26
N CYS A 33 -7.42 -3.52 -3.45
CA CYS A 33 -8.34 -4.31 -4.25
C CYS A 33 -7.89 -5.76 -4.36
N GLY A 34 -7.06 -6.21 -3.44
CA GLY A 34 -6.64 -7.60 -3.37
C GLY A 34 -5.14 -7.75 -3.41
N VAL A 35 -4.67 -8.88 -2.89
CA VAL A 35 -3.26 -9.22 -2.87
C VAL A 35 -3.00 -10.11 -4.07
N LEU A 36 -2.03 -9.71 -4.90
CA LEU A 36 -1.73 -10.39 -6.15
C LEU A 36 -0.63 -11.43 -6.01
N ALA A 37 0.32 -11.17 -5.11
CA ALA A 37 1.43 -12.09 -4.90
C ALA A 37 1.97 -11.87 -3.50
N TYR A 38 2.45 -12.95 -2.89
CA TYR A 38 2.99 -12.87 -1.53
C TYR A 38 4.10 -13.89 -1.37
N THR A 39 5.29 -13.37 -1.12
CA THR A 39 6.42 -14.18 -0.67
C THR A 39 7.07 -13.41 0.47
N THR A 40 8.06 -14.00 1.10
CA THR A 40 8.76 -13.30 2.18
C THR A 40 9.63 -12.17 1.66
N GLU A 41 9.80 -12.05 0.35
CA GLU A 41 10.66 -11.02 -0.24
C GLU A 41 9.90 -10.08 -1.17
N ASN A 42 8.67 -10.40 -1.52
CA ASN A 42 7.90 -9.56 -2.43
C ASN A 42 6.41 -9.73 -2.14
N ILE A 43 5.72 -8.62 -2.02
CA ILE A 43 4.27 -8.61 -1.88
C ILE A 43 3.73 -7.61 -2.89
N ASP A 44 2.85 -8.07 -3.77
CA ASP A 44 2.21 -7.21 -4.75
C ASP A 44 0.75 -7.05 -4.38
N VAL A 45 0.29 -5.81 -4.34
CA VAL A 45 -1.08 -5.50 -3.94
C VAL A 45 -1.74 -4.66 -5.01
N ASN A 46 -2.95 -5.02 -5.35
CA ASN A 46 -3.74 -4.23 -6.29
C ASN A 46 -4.23 -2.99 -5.56
N GLY A 47 -3.79 -1.82 -5.98
CA GLY A 47 -4.16 -0.55 -5.38
C GLY A 47 -5.27 0.18 -6.12
N GLY A 48 -5.90 -0.50 -7.07
CA GLY A 48 -6.97 0.13 -7.85
C GLY A 48 -6.42 0.76 -9.12
N THR A 49 -5.80 1.92 -9.01
CA THR A 49 -5.23 2.60 -10.16
C THR A 49 -3.80 2.15 -10.45
N VAL A 50 -3.13 1.58 -9.47
CA VAL A 50 -1.75 1.11 -9.63
C VAL A 50 -1.60 -0.21 -8.92
N VAL A 51 -0.59 -0.98 -9.31
CA VAL A 51 -0.16 -2.13 -8.54
C VAL A 51 1.00 -1.65 -7.67
N VAL A 52 0.91 -1.93 -6.38
CA VAL A 52 1.94 -1.53 -5.44
C VAL A 52 2.77 -2.77 -5.12
N ARG A 53 4.05 -2.70 -5.40
CA ARG A 53 4.96 -3.83 -5.22
C ARG A 53 5.93 -3.50 -4.10
N PHE A 54 5.86 -4.31 -3.04
CA PHE A 54 6.75 -4.14 -1.89
C PHE A 54 7.84 -5.19 -1.97
N TYR A 55 9.08 -4.77 -1.81
CA TYR A 55 10.24 -5.66 -1.83
C TYR A 55 11.02 -5.52 -0.53
N GLY A 56 11.52 -6.63 -0.04
CA GLY A 56 12.31 -6.58 1.18
C GLY A 56 12.69 -7.96 1.66
N ARG A 57 12.73 -8.12 2.97
CA ARG A 57 13.14 -9.36 3.62
C ARG A 57 12.19 -9.68 4.75
N GLU A 58 11.92 -10.97 4.91
CA GLU A 58 11.10 -11.45 6.02
C GLU A 58 9.76 -10.72 6.07
N LEU A 59 9.19 -10.49 4.90
CA LEU A 59 7.91 -9.80 4.82
C LEU A 59 6.79 -10.72 5.28
N ARG A 60 5.86 -10.15 6.04
CA ARG A 60 4.68 -10.85 6.50
C ARG A 60 3.48 -10.01 6.20
N LEU A 61 2.43 -10.66 5.77
CA LEU A 61 1.19 -9.99 5.40
C LEU A 61 0.12 -10.33 6.40
N LEU A 62 -0.55 -9.31 6.91
CA LEU A 62 -1.70 -9.44 7.78
C LEU A 62 -2.87 -8.75 7.11
N VAL A 63 -3.92 -9.49 6.81
CA VAL A 63 -5.13 -8.90 6.24
C VAL A 63 -6.04 -8.60 7.40
N MET A 64 -6.32 -7.33 7.62
CA MET A 64 -7.10 -6.90 8.77
C MET A 64 -8.59 -6.89 8.47
N THR A 65 -8.94 -6.46 7.26
CA THR A 65 -10.31 -6.48 6.79
C THR A 65 -10.26 -6.70 5.29
N GLY A 66 -11.42 -6.69 4.64
CA GLY A 66 -11.46 -6.85 3.19
C GLY A 66 -10.76 -5.74 2.43
N GLN A 67 -10.53 -4.61 3.07
CA GLN A 67 -9.91 -3.47 2.41
C GLN A 67 -8.63 -3.01 3.08
N GLU A 68 -8.31 -3.53 4.26
CA GLU A 68 -7.15 -3.07 5.03
C GLU A 68 -6.16 -4.19 5.21
N LEU A 69 -4.90 -3.88 5.06
CA LEU A 69 -3.85 -4.85 5.30
C LEU A 69 -2.65 -4.18 5.95
N ARG A 70 -1.80 -4.99 6.52
CA ARG A 70 -0.54 -4.53 7.10
C ARG A 70 0.57 -5.48 6.67
N ILE A 71 1.71 -4.90 6.32
CA ILE A 71 2.91 -5.66 5.98
C ILE A 71 3.96 -5.32 7.01
N THR A 72 4.59 -6.32 7.58
CA THR A 72 5.69 -6.14 8.52
C THR A 72 6.92 -6.83 7.96
N GLY A 73 8.09 -6.48 8.48
CA GLY A 73 9.36 -7.04 8.05
C GLY A 73 10.33 -5.92 7.77
N VAL A 74 11.25 -6.15 6.84
CA VAL A 74 12.17 -5.11 6.40
C VAL A 74 11.79 -4.74 4.98
N ILE A 75 11.30 -3.52 4.80
CA ILE A 75 10.86 -3.04 3.50
C ILE A 75 12.02 -2.26 2.88
N GLU A 76 12.45 -2.68 1.69
CA GLU A 76 13.61 -2.09 1.04
C GLU A 76 13.23 -1.25 -0.16
N ARG A 77 12.12 -1.57 -0.83
CA ARG A 77 11.74 -0.84 -2.02
C ARG A 77 10.24 -0.95 -2.22
N ILE A 78 9.66 0.12 -2.71
CA ILE A 78 8.24 0.14 -3.07
C ILE A 78 8.18 0.65 -4.50
N GLU A 79 7.42 -0.06 -5.34
CA GLU A 79 7.30 0.28 -6.74
C GLU A 79 5.83 0.46 -7.06
N LEU A 80 5.49 1.51 -7.78
CA LEU A 80 4.12 1.77 -8.21
C LEU A 80 4.08 1.55 -9.72
N VAL A 81 3.24 0.61 -10.13
CA VAL A 81 3.17 0.21 -11.53
C VAL A 81 1.77 0.49 -12.05
N GLU A 82 1.68 1.32 -13.08
CA GLU A 82 0.39 1.62 -13.70
C GLU A 82 0.01 0.62 -14.79
#